data_2f07e52712f3bf5082de2b2e45efeac9
#
_entry.id   2f07e52712f3bf5082de2b2e45efeac9
#
_cell.length_a   1.000
_cell.length_b   1.000
_cell.length_c   1.000
_cell.angle_alpha   90.00
_cell.angle_beta   90.00
_cell.angle_gamma   90.00
#
_symmetry.space_group_name_H-M   'P 1'
#
loop_
_entity.id
_entity.type
_entity.pdbx_description
1 polymer ?
#
loop_
_entity_poly.entity_id
_entity_poly.type
_entity_poly.pdbx_seq_one_letter_code
_entity_poly.pdbx_strand_id
1 'polypeptide(L)'
;MHGKKYMSVGELAKKMHTTVRTLQYYDKEKLLCPSSQSEGGRRLYTHKDMIKLHQIQSLKSLGFSLEEIKTILSNYKGLKK
;
A
#
# COMPACT_ATOMS: atom_id res chain seq x y z
N MET A 1 -13.98 -4.04 -18.91
CA MET A 1 -13.45 -3.80 -18.61
C MET A 1 -12.65 -3.57 -18.35
N HIS A 2 -12.30 -3.41 -18.31
CA HIS A 2 -11.58 -3.20 -18.29
C HIS A 2 -10.83 -2.46 -17.84
N GLY A 3 -10.76 -2.09 -17.64
CA GLY A 3 -9.78 -1.09 -17.37
C GLY A 3 -9.33 -1.11 -15.93
N LYS A 4 -8.25 -0.49 -15.65
CA LYS A 4 -7.77 -0.40 -14.32
C LYS A 4 -8.59 0.53 -13.50
N LYS A 5 -8.93 0.12 -12.34
CA LYS A 5 -9.61 0.97 -11.42
C LYS A 5 -8.62 1.56 -10.46
N TYR A 6 -8.64 2.88 -10.34
CA TYR A 6 -7.77 3.57 -9.42
C TYR A 6 -8.56 4.12 -8.25
N MET A 7 -7.93 4.17 -7.10
CA MET A 7 -8.52 4.75 -5.91
C MET A 7 -7.65 5.90 -5.45
N SER A 8 -8.29 6.93 -4.93
CA SER A 8 -7.53 8.01 -4.31
C SER A 8 -7.03 7.52 -2.95
N VAL A 9 -6.12 8.27 -2.36
CA VAL A 9 -5.61 7.90 -1.04
C VAL A 9 -6.75 7.88 -0.02
N GLY A 10 -7.69 8.81 -0.14
CA GLY A 10 -8.81 8.85 0.78
C GLY A 10 -9.73 7.66 0.63
N GLU A 11 -9.97 7.26 -0.61
CA GLU A 11 -10.81 6.10 -0.88
C GLU A 11 -10.18 4.83 -0.33
N LEU A 12 -8.88 4.68 -0.55
CA LEU A 12 -8.19 3.49 -0.07
C LEU A 12 -8.20 3.45 1.46
N ALA A 13 -7.95 4.59 2.09
CA ALA A 13 -7.95 4.65 3.55
C ALA A 13 -9.28 4.22 4.10
N LYS A 14 -10.35 4.73 3.51
CA LYS A 14 -11.69 4.41 3.97
C LYS A 14 -12.00 2.94 3.79
N LYS A 15 -11.68 2.42 2.63
CA LYS A 15 -11.94 1.04 2.30
C LYS A 15 -11.19 0.08 3.20
N MET A 16 -10.00 0.43 3.58
CA MET A 16 -9.14 -0.44 4.37
C MET A 16 -9.12 -0.08 5.85
N HIS A 17 -10.03 0.80 6.27
CA HIS A 17 -10.16 1.16 7.68
C HIS A 17 -8.87 1.72 8.27
N THR A 18 -8.24 2.59 7.53
CA THR A 18 -7.03 3.25 7.99
C THR A 18 -7.16 4.74 7.71
N THR A 19 -6.09 5.50 7.83
CA THR A 19 -6.14 6.93 7.63
C THR A 19 -5.24 7.35 6.48
N VAL A 20 -5.53 8.51 5.91
CA VAL A 20 -4.70 9.08 4.87
C VAL A 20 -3.28 9.30 5.40
N ARG A 21 -3.18 9.75 6.65
CA ARG A 21 -1.90 10.00 7.25
C ARG A 21 -1.05 8.73 7.31
N THR A 22 -1.66 7.62 7.64
CA THR A 22 -0.95 6.34 7.69
C THR A 22 -0.44 5.97 6.31
N LEU A 23 -1.28 6.15 5.29
CA LEU A 23 -0.87 5.82 3.93
C LEU A 23 0.23 6.74 3.43
N GLN A 24 0.21 8.00 3.82
CA GLN A 24 1.27 8.93 3.47
C GLN A 24 2.58 8.53 4.14
N TYR A 25 2.48 8.07 5.36
CA TYR A 25 3.67 7.60 6.07
C TYR A 25 4.25 6.37 5.40
N TYR A 26 3.41 5.44 5.00
CA TYR A 26 3.86 4.23 4.30
C TYR A 26 4.52 4.57 2.97
N ASP A 27 4.01 5.59 2.28
CA ASP A 27 4.60 6.04 1.03
C ASP A 27 5.98 6.62 1.30
N LYS A 28 6.08 7.43 2.32
CA LYS A 28 7.34 8.06 2.70
C LYS A 28 8.38 7.00 3.06
N GLU A 29 7.95 5.95 3.75
CA GLU A 29 8.85 4.88 4.17
C GLU A 29 9.08 3.86 3.07
N LYS A 30 8.47 4.08 1.92
CA LYS A 30 8.58 3.17 0.78
C LYS A 30 8.06 1.78 1.07
N LEU A 31 7.12 1.71 1.98
CA LEU A 31 6.48 0.46 2.32
C LEU A 31 5.31 0.19 1.39
N LEU A 32 4.55 1.22 1.08
CA LEU A 32 3.43 1.11 0.15
C LEU A 32 3.34 2.40 -0.64
N CYS A 33 3.77 2.36 -1.88
CA CYS A 33 3.75 3.54 -2.74
C CYS A 33 2.59 3.43 -3.72
N PRO A 34 2.00 4.56 -4.09
CA PRO A 34 0.92 4.52 -5.07
C PRO A 34 1.45 4.04 -6.42
N SER A 35 0.59 3.37 -7.16
CA SER A 35 0.97 2.84 -8.46
C SER A 35 0.99 3.89 -9.54
N SER A 36 0.28 4.99 -9.36
CA SER A 36 0.17 6.00 -10.39
C SER A 36 -0.12 7.35 -9.78
N GLN A 37 -0.18 8.35 -10.64
CA GLN A 37 -0.55 9.69 -10.24
C GLN A 37 -1.48 10.27 -11.30
N SER A 38 -2.43 11.06 -10.84
CA SER A 38 -3.30 11.78 -11.77
C SER A 38 -2.53 12.97 -12.31
N GLU A 39 -3.12 13.65 -13.27
CA GLU A 39 -2.52 14.84 -13.85
C GLU A 39 -2.23 15.91 -12.82
N GLY A 40 -3.04 16.00 -11.80
CA GLY A 40 -2.85 16.99 -10.75
C GLY A 40 -1.87 16.56 -9.68
N GLY A 41 -1.20 15.45 -9.87
CA GLY A 41 -0.24 14.97 -8.89
C GLY A 41 -0.85 14.17 -7.75
N ARG A 42 -2.11 13.81 -7.88
CA ARG A 42 -2.76 13.02 -6.84
C ARG A 42 -2.30 11.58 -6.90
N ARG A 43 -2.07 11.04 -5.73
CA ARG A 43 -1.65 9.66 -5.63
C ARG A 43 -2.82 8.72 -5.91
N LEU A 44 -2.59 7.77 -6.79
CA LEU A 44 -3.61 6.80 -7.17
C LEU A 44 -3.15 5.40 -6.86
N TYR A 45 -4.05 4.64 -6.26
CA TYR A 45 -3.74 3.27 -5.83
C TYR A 45 -4.57 2.29 -6.64
N THR A 46 -4.04 1.10 -6.84
CA THR A 46 -4.72 0.05 -7.58
C THR A 46 -5.17 -1.05 -6.63
N HIS A 47 -5.87 -2.02 -7.19
CA HIS A 47 -6.29 -3.18 -6.42
C HIS A 47 -5.08 -3.93 -5.86
N LYS A 48 -3.99 -3.97 -6.61
CA LYS A 48 -2.76 -4.61 -6.13
C LYS A 48 -2.22 -3.91 -4.89
N ASP A 49 -2.31 -2.59 -4.89
CA ASP A 49 -1.87 -1.81 -3.74
C ASP A 49 -2.74 -2.13 -2.53
N MET A 50 -4.03 -2.33 -2.77
CA MET A 50 -4.95 -2.66 -1.70
C MET A 50 -4.59 -4.01 -1.08
N ILE A 51 -4.25 -4.98 -1.93
CA ILE A 51 -3.84 -6.29 -1.45
C ILE A 51 -2.57 -6.18 -0.62
N LYS A 52 -1.62 -5.40 -1.10
CA LYS A 52 -0.38 -5.19 -0.37
C LYS A 52 -0.64 -4.54 0.99
N LEU A 53 -1.53 -3.57 1.00
CA LEU A 53 -1.89 -2.91 2.26
C LEU A 53 -2.48 -3.92 3.23
N HIS A 54 -3.31 -4.82 2.73
CA HIS A 54 -3.90 -5.84 3.58
C HIS A 54 -2.80 -6.71 4.20
N GLN A 55 -1.79 -7.05 3.42
CA GLN A 55 -0.67 -7.82 3.94
C GLN A 55 0.06 -7.06 5.04
N ILE A 56 0.27 -5.77 4.83
CA ILE A 56 0.93 -4.95 5.82
C ILE A 56 0.11 -4.91 7.10
N GLN A 57 -1.20 -4.72 6.97
CA GLN A 57 -2.07 -4.67 8.13
C GLN A 57 -2.06 -5.99 8.90
N SER A 58 -2.06 -7.09 8.17
CA SER A 58 -2.05 -8.41 8.79
C SER A 58 -0.77 -8.63 9.58
N LEU A 59 0.36 -8.26 8.99
CA LEU A 59 1.64 -8.42 9.68
C LEU A 59 1.73 -7.51 10.90
N LYS A 60 1.21 -6.29 10.77
CA LYS A 60 1.18 -5.38 11.91
C LYS A 60 0.36 -5.98 13.05
N SER A 61 -0.74 -6.57 12.68
CA SER A 61 -1.64 -7.18 13.65
C SER A 61 -0.97 -8.33 14.40
N LEU A 62 -0.02 -8.98 13.77
CA LEU A 62 0.75 -10.06 14.38
C LEU A 62 1.91 -9.56 15.24
N GLY A 63 2.13 -8.26 15.24
CA GLY A 63 3.16 -7.70 16.11
C GLY A 63 4.45 -7.32 15.42
N PHE A 64 4.52 -7.48 14.10
CA PHE A 64 5.74 -7.12 13.38
C PHE A 64 5.88 -5.61 13.30
N SER A 65 7.11 -5.12 13.39
CA SER A 65 7.37 -3.71 13.21
C SER A 65 7.37 -3.37 11.71
N LEU A 66 7.30 -2.10 11.39
CA LEU A 66 7.32 -1.70 9.99
C LEU A 66 8.62 -2.10 9.31
N GLU A 67 9.72 -2.04 10.04
CA GLU A 67 11.00 -2.47 9.51
C GLU A 67 10.98 -3.94 9.16
N GLU A 68 10.42 -4.73 10.07
CA GLU A 68 10.32 -6.17 9.83
C GLU A 68 9.41 -6.47 8.65
N ILE A 69 8.32 -5.73 8.55
CA ILE A 69 7.40 -5.91 7.44
C ILE A 69 8.08 -5.60 6.12
N LYS A 70 8.85 -4.52 6.09
CA LYS A 70 9.59 -4.15 4.91
C LYS A 70 10.51 -5.28 4.48
N THR A 71 11.23 -5.84 5.42
CA THR A 71 12.14 -6.94 5.14
C THR A 71 11.40 -8.16 4.62
N ILE A 72 10.30 -8.49 5.26
CA ILE A 72 9.49 -9.64 4.85
C ILE A 72 9.01 -9.46 3.42
N LEU A 73 8.47 -8.31 3.09
CA LEU A 73 7.94 -8.06 1.75
C LEU A 73 9.04 -8.03 0.71
N SER A 74 10.20 -7.50 1.05
CA SER A 74 11.33 -7.48 0.14
C SER A 74 11.83 -8.88 -0.15
N ASN A 75 11.95 -9.70 0.87
CA ASN A 75 12.41 -11.06 0.69
C ASN A 75 11.44 -11.86 -0.14
N TYR A 76 10.17 -11.68 0.12
CA TYR A 76 9.15 -12.37 -0.64
C TYR A 76 9.27 -12.04 -2.12
N LYS A 77 9.45 -10.76 -2.41
CA LYS A 77 9.64 -10.32 -3.77
C LYS A 77 10.88 -10.92 -4.39
N GLY A 78 11.94 -11.01 -3.61
CA GLY A 78 13.19 -11.55 -4.08
C GLY A 78 13.07 -13.01 -4.48
N LEU A 79 12.19 -13.73 -3.84
CA LEU A 79 12.01 -15.14 -4.13
C LEU A 79 11.32 -15.38 -5.44
N LYS A 80 10.68 -14.36 -5.95
CA LYS A 80 9.90 -14.54 -7.16
C LYS A 80 10.71 -14.72 -8.39
N LYS A 81 11.79 -14.25 -8.48
CA LYS A 81 12.62 -14.41 -9.65
C LYS A 81 12.05 -15.18 -10.78
#